data_1185f535db54f4e295d2908455090105
#
_entry.id   1185f535db54f4e295d2908455090105
#
_cell.length_a   1.000
_cell.length_b   1.000
_cell.length_c   1.000
_cell.angle_alpha   90.00
_cell.angle_beta   90.00
_cell.angle_gamma   90.00
#
_symmetry.space_group_name_H-M   'P 1'
#
loop_
_entity.id
_entity.type
_entity.pdbx_description
1 polymer ?
#
loop_
_entity_poly.entity_id
_entity_poly.type
_entity_poly.pdbx_seq_one_letter_code
_entity_poly.pdbx_strand_id
1 'polypeptide(L)'
;MAEISIRHIEPLNYNVRRIVTDKPEGYEFEPGQATMVSINKDGLRDEQRPFTFTSLPSEDHLEFTIKVYPSHEGVTDAIDDLKAGDRLLIEEPWGAITFRGKGVFIAGGAGVTPMLAILRDQARRHGGGVGQLIFSNKTKKDLFLRQELYGFSNGNLLLTFTEEKVEGAEHGRVDEDFLRKHVADFDQYFYVCGPPEMVEDVESALKALGADEGKIVTEES
;
A
#
# COMPACT_ATOMS: atom_id res chain seq x y z
N MET A 1 -20.22 -7.44 -8.58
CA MET A 1 -20.28 -6.33 -7.60
C MET A 1 -20.97 -6.85 -6.35
N ALA A 2 -20.36 -6.70 -5.17
CA ALA A 2 -20.92 -7.09 -3.87
C ALA A 2 -21.09 -5.83 -3.00
N GLU A 3 -22.15 -5.80 -2.15
CA GLU A 3 -22.35 -4.76 -1.15
C GLU A 3 -21.76 -5.21 0.18
N ILE A 4 -20.98 -4.32 0.82
CA ILE A 4 -20.35 -4.55 2.13
C ILE A 4 -20.65 -3.39 3.07
N SER A 5 -20.81 -3.67 4.36
CA SER A 5 -21.08 -2.66 5.38
C SER A 5 -19.80 -2.31 6.14
N ILE A 6 -19.60 -1.04 6.42
CA ILE A 6 -18.50 -0.57 7.28
C ILE A 6 -18.82 -0.97 8.73
N ARG A 7 -17.93 -1.78 9.32
CA ARG A 7 -17.97 -2.14 10.75
C ARG A 7 -17.32 -1.07 11.61
N HIS A 8 -16.17 -0.56 11.12
CA HIS A 8 -15.35 0.41 11.84
C HIS A 8 -14.56 1.28 10.86
N ILE A 9 -14.35 2.53 11.24
CA ILE A 9 -13.46 3.47 10.53
C ILE A 9 -12.69 4.29 11.56
N GLU A 10 -11.38 4.43 11.36
CA GLU A 10 -10.52 5.21 12.25
C GLU A 10 -9.45 5.98 11.46
N PRO A 11 -9.04 7.17 11.94
CA PRO A 11 -7.92 7.88 11.37
C PRO A 11 -6.58 7.22 11.78
N LEU A 12 -5.68 6.98 10.81
CA LEU A 12 -4.30 6.57 11.08
C LEU A 12 -3.35 7.77 11.15
N ASN A 13 -3.66 8.80 10.40
CA ASN A 13 -3.04 10.14 10.48
C ASN A 13 -4.03 11.19 9.98
N TYR A 14 -3.57 12.40 9.66
CA TYR A 14 -4.44 13.51 9.25
C TYR A 14 -5.23 13.24 7.95
N ASN A 15 -4.74 12.39 7.06
CA ASN A 15 -5.36 12.12 5.76
C ASN A 15 -5.37 10.63 5.36
N VAL A 16 -5.20 9.71 6.30
CA VAL A 16 -5.30 8.26 6.04
C VAL A 16 -6.35 7.67 6.98
N ARG A 17 -7.25 6.85 6.42
CA ARG A 17 -8.31 6.15 7.15
C ARG A 17 -8.11 4.65 7.03
N ARG A 18 -8.27 3.94 8.13
CA ARG A 18 -8.46 2.49 8.16
C ARG A 18 -9.95 2.22 8.18
N ILE A 19 -10.43 1.41 7.23
CA ILE A 19 -11.83 1.03 7.10
C ILE A 19 -11.92 -0.48 7.20
N VAL A 20 -12.68 -0.97 8.16
CA VAL A 20 -12.99 -2.39 8.34
C VAL A 20 -14.44 -2.63 7.94
N THR A 21 -14.69 -3.63 7.09
CA THR A 21 -16.02 -3.94 6.55
C THR A 21 -16.37 -5.41 6.75
N ASP A 22 -17.60 -5.78 6.45
CA ASP A 22 -17.97 -7.18 6.25
C ASP A 22 -17.17 -7.77 5.09
N LYS A 23 -16.99 -9.08 5.12
CA LYS A 23 -16.44 -9.86 4.01
C LYS A 23 -17.57 -10.74 3.44
N PRO A 24 -17.88 -10.64 2.14
CA PRO A 24 -18.87 -11.52 1.52
C PRO A 24 -18.45 -12.98 1.60
N GLU A 25 -19.43 -13.87 1.75
CA GLU A 25 -19.19 -15.32 1.76
C GLU A 25 -18.56 -15.74 0.42
N GLY A 26 -17.49 -16.54 0.49
CA GLY A 26 -16.76 -16.99 -0.70
C GLY A 26 -15.91 -15.92 -1.40
N TYR A 27 -15.78 -14.73 -0.84
CA TYR A 27 -14.92 -13.70 -1.42
C TYR A 27 -13.44 -13.97 -1.11
N GLU A 28 -12.70 -14.39 -2.13
CA GLU A 28 -11.29 -14.78 -2.03
C GLU A 28 -10.40 -13.77 -2.74
N PHE A 29 -9.24 -13.49 -2.18
CA PHE A 29 -8.21 -12.61 -2.74
C PHE A 29 -6.83 -13.04 -2.25
N GLU A 30 -5.78 -12.54 -2.91
CA GLU A 30 -4.40 -12.72 -2.47
C GLU A 30 -3.85 -11.43 -1.84
N PRO A 31 -2.92 -11.53 -0.84
CA PRO A 31 -2.26 -10.37 -0.26
C PRO A 31 -1.57 -9.53 -1.33
N GLY A 32 -1.92 -8.24 -1.38
CA GLY A 32 -1.43 -7.28 -2.37
C GLY A 32 -2.42 -6.96 -3.48
N GLN A 33 -3.48 -7.76 -3.66
CA GLN A 33 -4.56 -7.46 -4.60
C GLN A 33 -5.44 -6.31 -4.14
N ALA A 34 -6.10 -5.68 -5.10
CA ALA A 34 -7.05 -4.59 -4.96
C ALA A 34 -8.43 -4.97 -5.50
N THR A 35 -9.42 -4.13 -5.22
CA THR A 35 -10.74 -4.16 -5.87
C THR A 35 -11.16 -2.73 -6.21
N MET A 36 -12.06 -2.61 -7.19
CA MET A 36 -12.74 -1.34 -7.43
C MET A 36 -13.79 -1.13 -6.33
N VAL A 37 -13.77 0.04 -5.73
CA VAL A 37 -14.68 0.41 -4.63
C VAL A 37 -15.43 1.68 -4.99
N SER A 38 -16.74 1.68 -4.77
CA SER A 38 -17.58 2.88 -4.78
C SER A 38 -18.41 2.97 -3.50
N ILE A 39 -18.93 4.15 -3.21
CA ILE A 39 -19.79 4.39 -2.05
C ILE A 39 -21.24 4.21 -2.48
N ASN A 40 -21.99 3.37 -1.77
CA ASN A 40 -23.42 3.13 -2.06
C ASN A 40 -24.28 4.32 -1.59
N LYS A 41 -24.02 5.50 -2.14
CA LYS A 41 -24.78 6.74 -1.98
C LYS A 41 -25.11 7.33 -3.35
N ASP A 42 -26.20 8.09 -3.45
CA ASP A 42 -26.59 8.74 -4.69
C ASP A 42 -25.48 9.68 -5.20
N GLY A 43 -25.16 9.57 -6.49
CA GLY A 43 -24.09 10.33 -7.13
C GLY A 43 -22.67 9.75 -6.96
N LEU A 44 -22.46 8.71 -6.12
CA LEU A 44 -21.15 8.11 -5.87
C LEU A 44 -21.07 6.63 -6.26
N ARG A 45 -22.19 6.00 -6.67
CA ARG A 45 -22.22 4.57 -7.03
C ARG A 45 -21.39 4.22 -8.25
N ASP A 46 -21.33 5.15 -9.21
CA ASP A 46 -20.61 4.97 -10.46
C ASP A 46 -19.17 5.50 -10.40
N GLU A 47 -18.83 6.17 -9.28
CA GLU A 47 -17.50 6.70 -9.02
C GLU A 47 -16.64 5.65 -8.35
N GLN A 48 -15.95 4.82 -9.15
CA GLN A 48 -15.10 3.75 -8.64
C GLN A 48 -13.64 4.18 -8.49
N ARG A 49 -12.97 3.67 -7.45
CA ARG A 49 -11.51 3.80 -7.26
C ARG A 49 -10.91 2.48 -6.79
N PRO A 50 -9.70 2.15 -7.23
CA PRO A 50 -9.00 0.96 -6.78
C PRO A 50 -8.48 1.15 -5.35
N PHE A 51 -8.75 0.17 -4.47
CA PHE A 51 -8.15 0.11 -3.16
C PHE A 51 -7.66 -1.31 -2.86
N THR A 52 -6.45 -1.39 -2.33
CA THR A 52 -5.82 -2.63 -1.92
C THR A 52 -6.43 -3.16 -0.63
N PHE A 53 -6.67 -4.48 -0.57
CA PHE A 53 -7.00 -5.15 0.69
C PHE A 53 -5.80 -5.11 1.62
N THR A 54 -5.98 -4.54 2.81
CA THR A 54 -4.95 -4.57 3.86
C THR A 54 -5.24 -5.61 4.92
N SER A 55 -6.42 -6.25 4.93
CA SER A 55 -6.70 -7.48 5.68
C SER A 55 -6.03 -8.71 5.06
N LEU A 56 -5.98 -9.81 5.79
CA LEU A 56 -5.55 -11.09 5.28
C LEU A 56 -6.74 -11.90 4.71
N PRO A 57 -6.53 -12.76 3.69
CA PRO A 57 -7.58 -13.59 3.13
C PRO A 57 -8.28 -14.51 4.15
N SER A 58 -7.55 -14.91 5.21
CA SER A 58 -8.05 -15.76 6.29
C SER A 58 -8.89 -15.04 7.34
N GLU A 59 -9.03 -13.73 7.27
CA GLU A 59 -9.82 -12.94 8.19
C GLU A 59 -11.31 -12.91 7.78
N ASP A 60 -12.18 -12.70 8.75
CA ASP A 60 -13.65 -12.66 8.57
C ASP A 60 -14.17 -11.29 8.15
N HIS A 61 -13.26 -10.39 7.79
CA HIS A 61 -13.51 -9.02 7.39
C HIS A 61 -12.61 -8.59 6.24
N LEU A 62 -12.98 -7.52 5.56
CA LEU A 62 -12.09 -6.79 4.67
C LEU A 62 -11.61 -5.52 5.36
N GLU A 63 -10.34 -5.19 5.15
CA GLU A 63 -9.75 -3.93 5.62
C GLU A 63 -9.15 -3.18 4.43
N PHE A 64 -9.36 -1.87 4.42
CA PHE A 64 -8.74 -0.94 3.49
C PHE A 64 -8.02 0.16 4.26
N THR A 65 -6.83 0.53 3.81
CA THR A 65 -6.09 1.69 4.30
C THR A 65 -6.06 2.73 3.18
N ILE A 66 -6.85 3.79 3.31
CA ILE A 66 -7.12 4.72 2.22
C ILE A 66 -6.61 6.11 2.56
N LYS A 67 -5.83 6.69 1.65
CA LYS A 67 -5.44 8.09 1.71
C LYS A 67 -6.54 8.96 1.10
N VAL A 68 -7.07 9.87 1.89
CA VAL A 68 -8.11 10.84 1.48
C VAL A 68 -7.46 12.12 0.93
N TYR A 69 -8.13 12.73 -0.04
CA TYR A 69 -7.66 13.94 -0.71
C TYR A 69 -8.80 14.98 -0.70
N PRO A 70 -8.91 15.80 0.34
CA PRO A 70 -10.04 16.74 0.52
C PRO A 70 -10.20 17.80 -0.58
N SER A 71 -9.20 17.95 -1.46
CA SER A 71 -9.25 18.89 -2.60
C SER A 71 -9.76 18.28 -3.89
N HIS A 72 -10.06 16.98 -3.92
CA HIS A 72 -10.57 16.27 -5.09
C HIS A 72 -12.00 15.83 -4.82
N GLU A 73 -12.98 16.49 -5.45
CA GLU A 73 -14.36 16.02 -5.45
C GLU A 73 -14.41 14.56 -5.94
N GLY A 74 -15.10 13.66 -5.21
CA GLY A 74 -15.25 12.25 -5.57
C GLY A 74 -15.14 11.28 -4.39
N VAL A 75 -14.92 9.99 -4.68
CA VAL A 75 -14.92 8.91 -3.69
C VAL A 75 -13.91 9.13 -2.56
N THR A 76 -12.68 9.56 -2.88
CA THR A 76 -11.63 9.74 -1.88
C THR A 76 -11.89 10.90 -0.90
N ASP A 77 -12.63 11.92 -1.32
CA ASP A 77 -13.10 12.99 -0.44
C ASP A 77 -14.26 12.50 0.42
N ALA A 78 -15.26 11.88 -0.22
CA ALA A 78 -16.45 11.36 0.45
C ALA A 78 -16.15 10.24 1.49
N ILE A 79 -15.00 9.59 1.41
CA ILE A 79 -14.54 8.60 2.40
C ILE A 79 -14.37 9.23 3.79
N ASP A 80 -13.99 10.50 3.88
CA ASP A 80 -13.77 11.18 5.16
C ASP A 80 -15.08 11.37 5.97
N ASP A 81 -16.22 11.39 5.28
CA ASP A 81 -17.56 11.51 5.87
C ASP A 81 -18.22 10.15 6.22
N LEU A 82 -17.56 9.04 5.89
CA LEU A 82 -18.11 7.71 6.15
C LEU A 82 -18.06 7.34 7.64
N LYS A 83 -19.02 6.51 8.04
CA LYS A 83 -19.15 6.00 9.40
C LYS A 83 -19.59 4.52 9.41
N ALA A 84 -19.49 3.90 10.55
CA ALA A 84 -20.02 2.54 10.75
C ALA A 84 -21.50 2.49 10.35
N GLY A 85 -21.87 1.46 9.58
CA GLY A 85 -23.19 1.26 8.98
C GLY A 85 -23.35 1.82 7.56
N ASP A 86 -22.45 2.69 7.08
CA ASP A 86 -22.41 3.08 5.67
C ASP A 86 -21.99 1.88 4.79
N ARG A 87 -22.34 1.91 3.51
CA ARG A 87 -22.15 0.79 2.60
C ARG A 87 -21.24 1.15 1.44
N LEU A 88 -20.38 0.20 1.10
CA LEU A 88 -19.52 0.24 -0.08
C LEU A 88 -19.95 -0.83 -1.08
N LEU A 89 -19.65 -0.60 -2.34
CA LEU A 89 -19.79 -1.59 -3.42
C LEU A 89 -18.38 -1.97 -3.88
N ILE A 90 -18.13 -3.28 -3.99
CA ILE A 90 -16.84 -3.82 -4.42
C ILE A 90 -17.01 -4.76 -5.61
N GLU A 91 -15.97 -4.88 -6.42
CA GLU A 91 -15.89 -5.80 -7.55
C GLU A 91 -15.04 -7.02 -7.22
N GLU A 92 -14.75 -7.87 -8.22
CA GLU A 92 -13.80 -8.99 -8.09
C GLU A 92 -12.39 -8.46 -7.82
N PRO A 93 -11.58 -9.19 -7.04
CA PRO A 93 -10.19 -8.83 -6.78
C PRO A 93 -9.33 -8.89 -8.04
N TRP A 94 -8.38 -7.98 -8.14
CA TRP A 94 -7.39 -7.94 -9.21
C TRP A 94 -6.06 -7.35 -8.72
N GLY A 95 -5.01 -7.38 -9.56
CA GLY A 95 -3.72 -6.74 -9.28
C GLY A 95 -2.55 -7.69 -9.41
N ALA A 96 -1.39 -7.12 -9.77
CA ALA A 96 -0.17 -7.85 -10.06
C ALA A 96 0.83 -7.90 -8.88
N ILE A 97 0.69 -7.02 -7.88
CA ILE A 97 1.60 -6.98 -6.74
C ILE A 97 1.24 -8.09 -5.75
N THR A 98 1.74 -9.30 -6.02
CA THR A 98 1.64 -10.44 -5.11
C THR A 98 3.05 -10.92 -4.72
N PHE A 99 3.18 -11.64 -3.60
CA PHE A 99 4.48 -12.09 -3.11
C PHE A 99 5.07 -13.18 -4.00
N ARG A 100 6.24 -12.92 -4.59
CA ARG A 100 6.98 -13.84 -5.47
C ARG A 100 8.28 -14.36 -4.83
N GLY A 101 8.72 -13.76 -3.72
CA GLY A 101 9.94 -14.13 -3.02
C GLY A 101 10.50 -13.00 -2.16
N LYS A 102 11.58 -13.28 -1.43
CA LYS A 102 12.29 -12.26 -0.64
C LYS A 102 12.81 -11.15 -1.55
N GLY A 103 12.82 -9.92 -1.04
CA GLY A 103 13.28 -8.79 -1.82
C GLY A 103 13.16 -7.45 -1.12
N VAL A 104 13.23 -6.39 -1.89
CA VAL A 104 13.09 -5.01 -1.43
C VAL A 104 11.71 -4.48 -1.82
N PHE A 105 11.00 -3.96 -0.84
CA PHE A 105 9.70 -3.31 -1.00
C PHE A 105 9.93 -1.79 -1.02
N ILE A 106 9.51 -1.11 -2.09
CA ILE A 106 9.72 0.32 -2.29
C ILE A 106 8.36 0.99 -2.44
N ALA A 107 7.95 1.73 -1.43
CA ALA A 107 6.63 2.32 -1.33
C ALA A 107 6.64 3.84 -1.32
N GLY A 108 5.74 4.46 -2.07
CA GLY A 108 5.47 5.90 -2.03
C GLY A 108 4.07 6.21 -1.47
N GLY A 109 4.00 6.82 -0.28
CA GLY A 109 2.71 7.20 0.31
C GLY A 109 1.72 6.05 0.42
N ALA A 110 0.54 6.17 -0.22
CA ALA A 110 -0.49 5.13 -0.23
C ALA A 110 -0.06 3.82 -0.90
N GLY A 111 0.98 3.84 -1.76
CA GLY A 111 1.54 2.64 -2.38
C GLY A 111 2.15 1.63 -1.40
N VAL A 112 2.20 1.95 -0.12
CA VAL A 112 2.57 0.97 0.92
C VAL A 112 1.48 -0.09 1.16
N THR A 113 0.25 0.13 0.73
CA THR A 113 -0.88 -0.76 1.05
C THR A 113 -0.75 -2.19 0.51
N PRO A 114 -0.35 -2.47 -0.75
CA PRO A 114 -0.10 -3.85 -1.19
C PRO A 114 1.05 -4.49 -0.41
N MET A 115 2.07 -3.72 -0.08
CA MET A 115 3.21 -4.20 0.70
C MET A 115 2.82 -4.52 2.13
N LEU A 116 1.94 -3.73 2.74
CA LEU A 116 1.40 -3.98 4.08
C LEU A 116 0.68 -5.34 4.14
N ALA A 117 -0.18 -5.64 3.16
CA ALA A 117 -0.88 -6.92 3.10
C ALA A 117 0.08 -8.11 2.95
N ILE A 118 1.07 -8.00 2.05
CA ILE A 118 2.10 -9.02 1.85
C ILE A 118 2.93 -9.21 3.13
N LEU A 119 3.41 -8.13 3.75
CA LEU A 119 4.22 -8.20 4.95
C LEU A 119 3.46 -8.78 6.14
N ARG A 120 2.18 -8.47 6.30
CA ARG A 120 1.27 -9.09 7.29
C ARG A 120 1.15 -10.60 7.09
N ASP A 121 0.91 -11.03 5.84
CA ASP A 121 0.80 -12.45 5.51
C ASP A 121 2.11 -13.20 5.78
N GLN A 122 3.22 -12.65 5.33
CA GLN A 122 4.54 -13.26 5.54
C GLN A 122 4.94 -13.26 7.01
N ALA A 123 4.62 -12.22 7.78
CA ALA A 123 4.86 -12.20 9.22
C ALA A 123 4.05 -13.28 9.94
N ARG A 124 2.80 -13.50 9.55
CA ARG A 124 1.93 -14.55 10.11
C ARG A 124 2.43 -15.95 9.77
N ARG A 125 2.90 -16.18 8.53
CA ARG A 125 3.36 -17.51 8.07
C ARG A 125 4.76 -17.86 8.55
N HIS A 126 5.66 -16.87 8.62
CA HIS A 126 7.10 -17.09 8.78
C HIS A 126 7.75 -16.24 9.88
N GLY A 127 6.97 -15.48 10.64
CA GLY A 127 7.52 -14.59 11.69
C GLY A 127 8.13 -13.29 11.16
N GLY A 128 7.90 -12.93 9.89
CA GLY A 128 8.41 -11.70 9.27
C GLY A 128 9.79 -11.87 8.61
N GLY A 129 10.43 -10.74 8.29
CA GLY A 129 11.81 -10.73 7.77
C GLY A 129 11.96 -11.17 6.31
N VAL A 130 10.98 -10.88 5.47
CA VAL A 130 10.99 -11.25 4.03
C VAL A 130 11.76 -10.27 3.14
N GLY A 131 12.27 -9.19 3.72
CA GLY A 131 13.08 -8.22 2.97
C GLY A 131 13.16 -6.86 3.65
N GLN A 132 13.71 -5.90 2.93
CA GLN A 132 13.81 -4.50 3.32
C GLN A 132 12.55 -3.75 2.85
N LEU A 133 12.03 -2.85 3.68
CA LEU A 133 11.00 -1.89 3.27
C LEU A 133 11.59 -0.48 3.22
N ILE A 134 11.56 0.13 2.04
CA ILE A 134 11.87 1.54 1.81
C ILE A 134 10.54 2.28 1.68
N PHE A 135 10.26 3.20 2.61
CA PHE A 135 8.99 3.93 2.63
C PHE A 135 9.21 5.43 2.48
N SER A 136 8.89 5.93 1.29
CA SER A 136 9.01 7.33 0.90
C SER A 136 7.70 8.09 1.18
N ASN A 137 7.83 9.23 1.83
CA ASN A 137 6.73 10.16 2.09
C ASN A 137 7.19 11.59 1.84
N LYS A 138 6.27 12.55 1.72
CA LYS A 138 6.62 13.96 1.58
C LYS A 138 7.20 14.52 2.88
N THR A 139 6.47 14.35 3.96
CA THR A 139 6.82 14.85 5.29
C THR A 139 6.53 13.79 6.36
N LYS A 140 7.02 14.04 7.58
CA LYS A 140 6.75 13.17 8.74
C LYS A 140 5.26 13.03 9.07
N LYS A 141 4.44 14.02 8.73
CA LYS A 141 2.98 13.98 8.94
C LYS A 141 2.29 12.95 8.07
N ASP A 142 2.87 12.64 6.91
CA ASP A 142 2.33 11.65 5.97
C ASP A 142 2.60 10.21 6.41
N LEU A 143 3.50 10.00 7.37
CA LEU A 143 3.86 8.68 7.86
C LEU A 143 2.73 8.08 8.70
N PHE A 144 2.37 6.84 8.40
CA PHE A 144 1.39 6.04 9.16
C PHE A 144 1.90 4.61 9.34
N LEU A 145 1.36 3.88 10.30
CA LEU A 145 1.66 2.48 10.62
C LEU A 145 3.16 2.16 10.83
N ARG A 146 3.98 3.15 11.20
CA ARG A 146 5.43 2.98 11.33
C ARG A 146 5.84 1.79 12.20
N GLN A 147 5.19 1.62 13.36
CA GLN A 147 5.54 0.54 14.30
C GLN A 147 5.20 -0.84 13.71
N GLU A 148 4.05 -0.95 13.06
CA GLU A 148 3.57 -2.16 12.41
C GLU A 148 4.51 -2.56 11.26
N LEU A 149 4.82 -1.61 10.37
CA LEU A 149 5.73 -1.82 9.23
C LEU A 149 7.15 -2.17 9.69
N TYR A 150 7.65 -1.54 10.76
CA TYR A 150 8.94 -1.87 11.36
C TYR A 150 8.96 -3.30 11.92
N GLY A 151 7.88 -3.72 12.58
CA GLY A 151 7.74 -5.09 13.08
C GLY A 151 7.73 -6.13 11.97
N PHE A 152 6.93 -5.92 10.93
CA PHE A 152 6.81 -6.86 9.81
C PHE A 152 8.07 -6.95 8.94
N SER A 153 8.80 -5.85 8.78
CA SER A 153 10.11 -5.85 8.10
C SER A 153 11.25 -6.39 8.98
N ASN A 154 10.94 -6.87 10.18
CA ASN A 154 11.90 -7.32 11.18
C ASN A 154 13.00 -6.28 11.49
N GLY A 155 12.57 -5.02 11.60
CA GLY A 155 13.44 -3.88 11.85
C GLY A 155 14.12 -3.29 10.60
N ASN A 156 13.94 -3.87 9.43
CA ASN A 156 14.58 -3.42 8.19
C ASN A 156 13.68 -2.41 7.44
N LEU A 157 13.23 -1.37 8.13
CA LEU A 157 12.44 -0.26 7.61
C LEU A 157 13.35 0.97 7.42
N LEU A 158 13.49 1.41 6.18
CA LEU A 158 14.17 2.65 5.81
C LEU A 158 13.13 3.71 5.42
N LEU A 159 13.12 4.83 6.14
CA LEU A 159 12.26 5.96 5.85
C LEU A 159 13.02 7.03 5.07
N THR A 160 12.38 7.62 4.05
CA THR A 160 12.87 8.83 3.39
C THR A 160 11.74 9.86 3.25
N PHE A 161 12.09 11.14 3.37
CA PHE A 161 11.16 12.25 3.24
C PHE A 161 11.66 13.22 2.15
N THR A 162 10.78 13.52 1.18
CA THR A 162 11.17 14.33 0.01
C THR A 162 11.12 15.83 0.27
N GLU A 163 10.29 16.28 1.22
CA GLU A 163 10.05 17.71 1.49
C GLU A 163 10.48 18.14 2.91
N GLU A 164 10.92 17.19 3.76
CA GLU A 164 11.30 17.46 5.15
C GLU A 164 12.54 16.67 5.55
N LYS A 165 13.48 17.32 6.25
CA LYS A 165 14.60 16.62 6.91
C LYS A 165 14.20 16.16 8.28
N VAL A 166 14.20 14.84 8.50
CA VAL A 166 13.80 14.21 9.75
C VAL A 166 14.97 13.43 10.34
N GLU A 167 15.27 13.67 11.61
CA GLU A 167 16.33 12.95 12.31
C GLU A 167 16.05 11.44 12.32
N GLY A 168 17.05 10.64 11.97
CA GLY A 168 16.96 9.18 11.89
C GLY A 168 16.23 8.65 10.63
N ALA A 169 16.04 9.50 9.63
CA ALA A 169 15.54 9.12 8.32
C ALA A 169 16.41 9.72 7.21
N GLU A 170 16.32 9.17 6.01
CA GLU A 170 16.92 9.73 4.81
C GLU A 170 16.11 10.94 4.31
N HIS A 171 16.73 11.75 3.44
CA HIS A 171 16.08 12.89 2.81
C HIS A 171 16.29 12.86 1.31
N GLY A 172 15.20 12.95 0.56
CA GLY A 172 15.21 12.96 -0.89
C GLY A 172 14.37 11.86 -1.52
N ARG A 173 14.40 11.80 -2.86
CA ARG A 173 13.72 10.77 -3.67
C ARG A 173 14.47 9.45 -3.60
N VAL A 174 13.78 8.37 -3.92
CA VAL A 174 14.38 7.05 -4.15
C VAL A 174 14.86 7.00 -5.59
N ASP A 175 16.07 7.48 -5.82
CA ASP A 175 16.77 7.50 -7.11
C ASP A 175 17.88 6.44 -7.18
N GLU A 176 18.65 6.43 -8.26
CA GLU A 176 19.74 5.48 -8.47
C GLU A 176 20.81 5.57 -7.37
N ASP A 177 21.21 6.77 -6.97
CA ASP A 177 22.22 6.96 -5.92
C ASP A 177 21.69 6.49 -4.55
N PHE A 178 20.43 6.76 -4.27
CA PHE A 178 19.75 6.26 -3.07
C PHE A 178 19.74 4.73 -3.04
N LEU A 179 19.32 4.08 -4.14
CA LEU A 179 19.27 2.63 -4.23
C LEU A 179 20.67 2.01 -4.14
N ARG A 180 21.66 2.57 -4.81
CA ARG A 180 23.08 2.13 -4.73
C ARG A 180 23.63 2.19 -3.31
N LYS A 181 23.22 3.19 -2.53
CA LYS A 181 23.63 3.36 -1.13
C LYS A 181 22.98 2.35 -0.18
N HIS A 182 21.72 2.00 -0.41
CA HIS A 182 20.89 1.29 0.58
C HIS A 182 20.50 -0.13 0.21
N VAL A 183 20.72 -0.55 -1.03
CA VAL A 183 20.44 -1.91 -1.52
C VAL A 183 21.76 -2.61 -1.82
N ALA A 184 22.00 -3.73 -1.14
CA ALA A 184 23.28 -4.45 -1.25
C ALA A 184 23.29 -5.46 -2.40
N ASP A 185 22.13 -5.95 -2.83
CA ASP A 185 21.99 -6.99 -3.85
C ASP A 185 20.85 -6.62 -4.81
N PHE A 186 21.13 -6.68 -6.09
CA PHE A 186 20.15 -6.42 -7.16
C PHE A 186 19.65 -7.70 -7.85
N ASP A 187 20.14 -8.87 -7.46
CA ASP A 187 19.61 -10.17 -7.90
C ASP A 187 18.53 -10.71 -6.96
N GLN A 188 17.49 -9.91 -6.70
CA GLN A 188 16.35 -10.25 -5.86
C GLN A 188 15.06 -9.62 -6.41
N TYR A 189 13.92 -9.90 -5.78
CA TYR A 189 12.65 -9.24 -6.15
C TYR A 189 12.60 -7.81 -5.65
N PHE A 190 11.99 -6.94 -6.45
CA PHE A 190 11.69 -5.55 -6.11
C PHE A 190 10.20 -5.31 -6.30
N TYR A 191 9.53 -4.93 -5.24
CA TYR A 191 8.11 -4.60 -5.25
C TYR A 191 8.00 -3.08 -5.19
N VAL A 192 7.45 -2.45 -6.23
CA VAL A 192 7.41 -0.98 -6.33
C VAL A 192 5.97 -0.53 -6.50
N CYS A 193 5.51 0.36 -5.62
CA CYS A 193 4.19 0.96 -5.70
C CYS A 193 4.21 2.40 -5.14
N GLY A 194 3.52 3.29 -5.83
CA GLY A 194 3.45 4.70 -5.45
C GLY A 194 2.94 5.58 -6.59
N PRO A 195 3.20 6.89 -6.53
CA PRO A 195 2.89 7.80 -7.64
C PRO A 195 3.58 7.33 -8.94
N PRO A 196 2.92 7.48 -10.11
CA PRO A 196 3.45 6.98 -11.39
C PRO A 196 4.88 7.44 -11.68
N GLU A 197 5.18 8.73 -11.51
CA GLU A 197 6.54 9.29 -11.69
C GLU A 197 7.58 8.57 -10.82
N MET A 198 7.23 8.26 -9.55
CA MET A 198 8.13 7.53 -8.66
C MET A 198 8.37 6.09 -9.12
N VAL A 199 7.32 5.41 -9.58
CA VAL A 199 7.42 4.03 -10.08
C VAL A 199 8.34 3.98 -11.29
N GLU A 200 8.15 4.86 -12.27
CA GLU A 200 8.97 4.98 -13.49
C GLU A 200 10.44 5.28 -13.16
N ASP A 201 10.70 6.24 -12.26
CA ASP A 201 12.05 6.61 -11.82
C ASP A 201 12.76 5.43 -11.13
N VAL A 202 12.05 4.74 -10.22
CA VAL A 202 12.61 3.60 -9.46
C VAL A 202 12.86 2.40 -10.37
N GLU A 203 11.94 2.07 -11.28
CA GLU A 203 12.14 1.00 -12.26
C GLU A 203 13.36 1.26 -13.15
N SER A 204 13.49 2.49 -13.66
CA SER A 204 14.62 2.89 -14.49
C SER A 204 15.94 2.77 -13.73
N ALA A 205 15.96 3.22 -12.47
CA ALA A 205 17.13 3.13 -11.60
C ALA A 205 17.50 1.67 -11.28
N LEU A 206 16.52 0.81 -10.98
CA LEU A 206 16.74 -0.61 -10.71
C LEU A 206 17.37 -1.31 -11.93
N LYS A 207 16.84 -1.05 -13.14
CA LYS A 207 17.38 -1.59 -14.40
C LYS A 207 18.82 -1.11 -14.65
N ALA A 208 19.10 0.17 -14.41
CA ALA A 208 20.46 0.73 -14.54
C ALA A 208 21.44 0.10 -13.53
N LEU A 209 20.97 -0.33 -12.38
CA LEU A 209 21.75 -1.02 -11.34
C LEU A 209 21.85 -2.54 -11.55
N GLY A 210 21.26 -3.06 -12.63
CA GLY A 210 21.39 -4.46 -13.03
C GLY A 210 20.31 -5.41 -12.47
N ALA A 211 19.20 -4.88 -11.94
CA ALA A 211 18.07 -5.71 -11.55
C ALA A 211 17.42 -6.35 -12.79
N ASP A 212 17.01 -7.60 -12.66
CA ASP A 212 16.26 -8.33 -13.68
C ASP A 212 14.82 -7.77 -13.78
N GLU A 213 14.41 -7.34 -14.98
CA GLU A 213 13.04 -6.85 -15.22
C GLU A 213 11.96 -7.85 -14.76
N GLY A 214 12.20 -9.16 -14.94
CA GLY A 214 11.27 -10.20 -14.48
C GLY A 214 11.14 -10.31 -12.97
N LYS A 215 12.03 -9.64 -12.23
CA LYS A 215 11.98 -9.56 -10.76
C LYS A 215 11.49 -8.20 -10.24
N ILE A 216 11.18 -7.26 -11.10
CA ILE A 216 10.54 -5.98 -10.72
C ILE A 216 9.02 -6.17 -10.82
N VAL A 217 8.33 -6.00 -9.71
CA VAL A 217 6.89 -6.21 -9.55
C VAL A 217 6.23 -4.87 -9.29
N THR A 218 5.40 -4.42 -10.22
CA THR A 218 4.65 -3.15 -10.13
C THR A 218 3.17 -3.38 -10.35
N GLU A 219 2.33 -2.39 -10.07
CA GLU A 219 0.95 -2.38 -10.55
C GLU A 219 0.96 -2.18 -12.08
N GLU A 220 0.26 -3.05 -12.80
CA GLU A 220 -0.03 -2.80 -14.20
C GLU A 220 -0.97 -1.59 -14.28
N SER A 221 -0.52 -0.54 -14.97
CA SER A 221 -1.28 0.70 -15.23
C SER A 221 -2.35 0.49 -16.30
#